data_5969f6e439ceb7f4cd646cc2537282ec
#
_entry.id   5969f6e439ceb7f4cd646cc2537282ec
#
_cell.length_a   1.000
_cell.length_b   1.000
_cell.length_c   1.000
_cell.angle_alpha   90.00
_cell.angle_beta   90.00
_cell.angle_gamma   90.00
#
_symmetry.space_group_name_H-M   'P 1'
#
loop_
_entity.id
_entity.type
_entity.pdbx_description
1 polymer ?
#
loop_
_entity_poly.entity_id
_entity_poly.type
_entity_poly.pdbx_seq_one_letter_code
_entity_poly.pdbx_strand_id
1 'polypeptide(L)'
;MPYEEIDGVPIWHEEHGDPAGPPLVALHGGIVTFHGSFGDVLTWLSDGRRVIGVELQGHGHTPDTGRPMSIERFADDVAELIDRVVGSGPVDVWGFSLGALTATSLALRHPAKVRRLVLAGSNIRPDGYHPEITAPEQDDPRLPNEEEFAAWQADYEAFAPNSADFLPFLERMQPVVHDLAGWTADEIRSISAPTLLVVGDRDFVRLDHAAEMLDLFPDCRLAVLPATRHTEVMQRADQLRVLVGPFLS
;
A
#
# COMPACT_ATOMS: atom_id res chain seq x y z
N MET A 1 -19.16 13.21 2.70
CA MET A 1 -18.10 14.01 2.06
C MET A 1 -16.88 13.11 1.96
N PRO A 2 -16.00 13.22 0.96
CA PRO A 2 -14.89 12.28 0.77
C PRO A 2 -13.72 12.50 1.73
N TYR A 3 -13.93 13.20 2.84
CA TYR A 3 -12.89 13.49 3.83
C TYR A 3 -13.36 13.16 5.23
N GLU A 4 -12.47 12.49 5.99
CA GLU A 4 -12.59 12.30 7.43
C GLU A 4 -11.45 13.04 8.15
N GLU A 5 -11.80 13.84 9.15
CA GLU A 5 -10.81 14.59 9.94
C GLU A 5 -10.21 13.66 11.00
N ILE A 6 -8.95 13.23 10.79
CA ILE A 6 -8.27 12.25 11.64
C ILE A 6 -6.95 12.84 12.13
N ASP A 7 -6.81 13.01 13.43
CA ASP A 7 -5.60 13.56 14.10
C ASP A 7 -5.05 14.84 13.41
N GLY A 8 -5.94 15.77 13.03
CA GLY A 8 -5.58 17.02 12.37
C GLY A 8 -5.24 16.90 10.88
N VAL A 9 -5.57 15.76 10.25
CA VAL A 9 -5.42 15.55 8.81
C VAL A 9 -6.78 15.21 8.21
N PRO A 10 -7.27 15.98 7.21
CA PRO A 10 -8.45 15.62 6.44
C PRO A 10 -8.09 14.51 5.45
N ILE A 11 -8.22 13.25 5.89
CA ILE A 11 -7.94 12.06 5.08
C ILE A 11 -9.02 11.91 4.01
N TRP A 12 -8.60 11.94 2.76
CA TRP A 12 -9.48 11.70 1.63
C TRP A 12 -9.68 10.19 1.39
N HIS A 13 -10.94 9.84 1.10
CA HIS A 13 -11.29 8.49 0.67
C HIS A 13 -12.42 8.53 -0.36
N GLU A 14 -12.49 7.50 -1.19
CA GLU A 14 -13.60 7.30 -2.10
C GLU A 14 -14.09 5.84 -2.05
N GLU A 15 -15.34 5.65 -2.45
CA GLU A 15 -15.98 4.34 -2.41
C GLU A 15 -16.42 3.90 -3.79
N HIS A 16 -16.21 2.60 -4.09
CA HIS A 16 -16.59 1.98 -5.34
C HIS A 16 -17.34 0.66 -5.10
N GLY A 17 -18.22 0.30 -6.03
CA GLY A 17 -18.92 -0.97 -6.02
C GLY A 17 -20.19 -0.97 -5.17
N ASP A 18 -20.52 -2.13 -4.59
CA ASP A 18 -21.75 -2.32 -3.82
C ASP A 18 -21.54 -1.86 -2.34
N PRO A 19 -22.23 -0.82 -1.88
CA PRO A 19 -22.13 -0.35 -0.51
C PRO A 19 -22.50 -1.41 0.56
N ALA A 20 -23.28 -2.43 0.19
CA ALA A 20 -23.64 -3.55 1.06
C ALA A 20 -22.68 -4.74 0.94
N GLY A 21 -21.76 -4.69 -0.02
CA GLY A 21 -20.77 -5.74 -0.23
C GLY A 21 -19.71 -5.82 0.86
N PRO A 22 -18.93 -6.90 0.89
CA PRO A 22 -17.81 -7.04 1.83
C PRO A 22 -16.83 -5.87 1.69
N PRO A 23 -16.48 -5.15 2.78
CA PRO A 23 -15.62 -4.00 2.71
C PRO A 23 -14.15 -4.41 2.48
N LEU A 24 -13.49 -3.66 1.60
CA LEU A 24 -12.06 -3.74 1.34
C LEU A 24 -11.47 -2.33 1.35
N VAL A 25 -10.44 -2.14 2.16
CA VAL A 25 -9.63 -0.92 2.19
C VAL A 25 -8.44 -1.11 1.26
N ALA A 26 -8.27 -0.19 0.30
CA ALA A 26 -7.19 -0.19 -0.67
C ALA A 26 -6.22 0.96 -0.40
N LEU A 27 -4.93 0.63 -0.19
CA LEU A 27 -3.86 1.53 0.22
C LEU A 27 -2.80 1.62 -0.88
N HIS A 28 -2.63 2.79 -1.45
CA HIS A 28 -1.74 3.06 -2.59
C HIS A 28 -0.24 2.99 -2.24
N GLY A 29 0.60 2.95 -3.26
CA GLY A 29 2.06 3.07 -3.15
C GLY A 29 2.53 4.48 -2.78
N GLY A 30 3.81 4.63 -2.43
CA GLY A 30 4.41 5.94 -2.19
C GLY A 30 4.44 6.78 -3.47
N ILE A 31 4.26 8.11 -3.30
CA ILE A 31 4.34 9.13 -4.37
C ILE A 31 3.17 9.10 -5.38
N VAL A 32 2.31 8.09 -5.34
CA VAL A 32 1.19 7.93 -6.27
C VAL A 32 -0.16 8.09 -5.56
N THR A 33 -1.20 8.39 -6.33
CA THR A 33 -2.59 8.46 -5.83
C THR A 33 -3.22 7.07 -5.70
N PHE A 34 -4.43 7.03 -5.11
CA PHE A 34 -5.23 5.80 -5.12
C PHE A 34 -5.46 5.28 -6.56
N HIS A 35 -5.88 6.16 -7.47
CA HIS A 35 -6.10 5.78 -8.87
C HIS A 35 -4.80 5.39 -9.60
N GLY A 36 -3.68 6.04 -9.29
CA GLY A 36 -2.37 5.67 -9.83
C GLY A 36 -1.94 4.25 -9.47
N SER A 37 -2.39 3.75 -8.30
CA SER A 37 -2.12 2.37 -7.88
C SER A 37 -3.20 1.37 -8.29
N PHE A 38 -4.48 1.71 -8.09
CA PHE A 38 -5.59 0.75 -8.19
C PHE A 38 -6.46 0.91 -9.43
N GLY A 39 -6.26 1.94 -10.26
CA GLY A 39 -7.11 2.24 -11.42
C GLY A 39 -7.33 1.04 -12.33
N ASP A 40 -6.28 0.30 -12.67
CA ASP A 40 -6.34 -0.84 -13.58
C ASP A 40 -7.10 -2.05 -13.00
N VAL A 41 -7.12 -2.19 -11.68
CA VAL A 41 -7.77 -3.32 -10.99
C VAL A 41 -9.17 -2.97 -10.48
N LEU A 42 -9.51 -1.70 -10.36
CA LEU A 42 -10.69 -1.20 -9.67
C LEU A 42 -12.00 -1.76 -10.24
N THR A 43 -12.11 -1.88 -11.55
CA THR A 43 -13.33 -2.36 -12.23
C THR A 43 -13.74 -3.75 -11.76
N TRP A 44 -12.81 -4.70 -11.71
CA TRP A 44 -13.12 -6.06 -11.25
C TRP A 44 -13.09 -6.17 -9.73
N LEU A 45 -12.30 -5.35 -9.05
CA LEU A 45 -12.18 -5.37 -7.60
C LEU A 45 -13.48 -4.91 -6.93
N SER A 46 -14.17 -3.96 -7.53
CA SER A 46 -15.44 -3.42 -7.03
C SER A 46 -16.68 -4.26 -7.40
N ASP A 47 -16.52 -5.32 -8.20
CA ASP A 47 -17.63 -6.20 -8.56
C ASP A 47 -18.11 -7.02 -7.34
N GLY A 48 -19.30 -6.70 -6.83
CA GLY A 48 -19.91 -7.34 -5.67
C GLY A 48 -19.21 -7.04 -4.32
N ARG A 49 -18.40 -5.96 -4.24
CA ARG A 49 -17.62 -5.58 -3.07
C ARG A 49 -17.68 -4.07 -2.85
N ARG A 50 -17.59 -3.62 -1.59
CA ARG A 50 -17.41 -2.23 -1.23
C ARG A 50 -15.90 -1.93 -1.12
N VAL A 51 -15.33 -1.27 -2.11
CA VAL A 51 -13.92 -0.84 -2.11
C VAL A 51 -13.83 0.57 -1.57
N ILE A 52 -12.99 0.78 -0.57
CA ILE A 52 -12.68 2.08 0.03
C ILE A 52 -11.23 2.40 -0.31
N GLY A 53 -11.04 3.27 -1.29
CA GLY A 53 -9.74 3.81 -1.66
C GLY A 53 -9.36 4.92 -0.70
N VAL A 54 -8.17 4.86 -0.10
CA VAL A 54 -7.70 5.84 0.88
C VAL A 54 -6.43 6.48 0.38
N GLU A 55 -6.33 7.79 0.47
CA GLU A 55 -5.10 8.53 0.22
C GLU A 55 -4.44 8.94 1.53
N LEU A 56 -3.23 8.43 1.76
CA LEU A 56 -2.46 8.68 2.97
C LEU A 56 -1.98 10.13 3.03
N GLN A 57 -1.68 10.65 4.23
CA GLN A 57 -1.20 12.03 4.40
C GLN A 57 -0.10 12.38 3.39
N GLY A 58 -0.25 13.50 2.72
CA GLY A 58 0.66 14.03 1.71
C GLY A 58 0.46 13.46 0.30
N HIS A 59 -0.50 12.54 0.08
CA HIS A 59 -0.75 11.93 -1.22
C HIS A 59 -2.09 12.37 -1.79
N GLY A 60 -2.11 12.62 -3.09
CA GLY A 60 -3.32 12.95 -3.83
C GLY A 60 -4.09 14.12 -3.19
N HIS A 61 -5.35 13.91 -2.87
CA HIS A 61 -6.23 14.90 -2.27
C HIS A 61 -5.98 15.13 -0.77
N THR A 62 -5.28 14.20 -0.09
CA THR A 62 -4.96 14.32 1.34
C THR A 62 -3.75 15.24 1.53
N PRO A 63 -3.91 16.41 2.18
CA PRO A 63 -2.81 17.36 2.32
C PRO A 63 -1.69 16.82 3.23
N ASP A 64 -0.49 17.31 3.00
CA ASP A 64 0.58 17.26 3.98
C ASP A 64 0.41 18.45 4.96
N THR A 65 -0.10 18.16 6.15
CA THR A 65 -0.38 19.18 7.18
C THR A 65 0.85 19.57 8.00
N GLY A 66 2.03 19.00 7.69
CA GLY A 66 3.24 19.20 8.49
C GLY A 66 3.30 18.30 9.74
N ARG A 67 2.26 17.50 10.03
CA ARG A 67 2.32 16.44 11.05
C ARG A 67 3.41 15.44 10.69
N PRO A 68 4.23 14.95 11.64
CA PRO A 68 5.21 13.91 11.35
C PRO A 68 4.56 12.68 10.71
N MET A 69 5.14 12.19 9.62
CA MET A 69 4.69 10.99 8.91
C MET A 69 5.50 9.76 9.38
N SER A 70 4.83 8.64 9.54
CA SER A 70 5.43 7.31 9.73
C SER A 70 4.45 6.22 9.32
N ILE A 71 4.94 5.00 9.09
CA ILE A 71 4.12 3.83 8.75
C ILE A 71 3.09 3.56 9.86
N GLU A 72 3.49 3.72 11.13
CA GLU A 72 2.60 3.51 12.28
C GLU A 72 1.48 4.55 12.32
N ARG A 73 1.77 5.81 12.02
CA ARG A 73 0.74 6.87 11.97
C ARG A 73 -0.23 6.64 10.83
N PHE A 74 0.27 6.27 9.65
CA PHE A 74 -0.61 5.90 8.55
C PHE A 74 -1.52 4.73 8.91
N ALA A 75 -1.01 3.73 9.62
CA ALA A 75 -1.80 2.60 10.09
C ALA A 75 -2.87 3.02 11.12
N ASP A 76 -2.53 3.91 12.06
CA ASP A 76 -3.47 4.43 13.05
C ASP A 76 -4.56 5.29 12.39
N ASP A 77 -4.20 6.12 11.40
CA ASP A 77 -5.16 6.90 10.61
C ASP A 77 -6.15 5.99 9.85
N VAL A 78 -5.63 4.94 9.19
CA VAL A 78 -6.47 3.97 8.48
C VAL A 78 -7.38 3.21 9.46
N ALA A 79 -6.87 2.87 10.65
CA ALA A 79 -7.68 2.20 11.68
C ALA A 79 -8.86 3.08 12.14
N GLU A 80 -8.63 4.37 12.34
CA GLU A 80 -9.67 5.32 12.71
C GLU A 80 -10.65 5.57 11.54
N LEU A 81 -10.15 5.66 10.30
CA LEU A 81 -10.99 5.77 9.10
C LEU A 81 -11.95 4.56 8.99
N ILE A 82 -11.46 3.34 9.21
CA ILE A 82 -12.30 2.13 9.20
C ILE A 82 -13.45 2.26 10.22
N ASP A 83 -13.19 2.74 11.44
CA ASP A 83 -14.23 2.92 12.45
C ASP A 83 -15.32 3.91 12.01
N ARG A 84 -14.92 4.98 11.33
CA ARG A 84 -15.84 6.04 10.90
C ARG A 84 -16.64 5.67 9.65
N VAL A 85 -16.01 5.02 8.69
CA VAL A 85 -16.59 4.77 7.36
C VAL A 85 -17.28 3.40 7.28
N VAL A 86 -16.69 2.38 7.90
CA VAL A 86 -17.21 1.01 7.88
C VAL A 86 -17.95 0.67 9.17
N GLY A 87 -17.49 1.20 10.31
CA GLY A 87 -17.98 0.85 11.63
C GLY A 87 -17.21 -0.30 12.27
N SER A 88 -17.83 -1.00 13.23
CA SER A 88 -17.18 -2.07 13.98
C SER A 88 -17.20 -3.39 13.18
N GLY A 89 -16.07 -3.77 12.65
CA GLY A 89 -15.91 -5.08 12.00
C GLY A 89 -14.60 -5.14 11.22
N PRO A 90 -14.05 -6.36 11.03
CA PRO A 90 -12.84 -6.49 10.24
C PRO A 90 -13.12 -6.32 8.75
N VAL A 91 -12.19 -5.68 8.05
CA VAL A 91 -12.20 -5.46 6.61
C VAL A 91 -11.10 -6.27 5.93
N ASP A 92 -11.23 -6.52 4.65
CA ASP A 92 -10.08 -6.91 3.84
C ASP A 92 -9.21 -5.69 3.61
N VAL A 93 -7.89 -5.87 3.56
CA VAL A 93 -6.95 -4.78 3.30
C VAL A 93 -6.03 -5.19 2.16
N TRP A 94 -5.96 -4.37 1.12
CA TRP A 94 -5.00 -4.54 0.04
C TRP A 94 -4.09 -3.32 -0.01
N GLY A 95 -2.81 -3.53 0.33
CA GLY A 95 -1.77 -2.51 0.22
C GLY A 95 -0.80 -2.81 -0.92
N PHE A 96 -0.35 -1.75 -1.58
CA PHE A 96 0.75 -1.77 -2.53
C PHE A 96 1.92 -0.94 -2.01
N SER A 97 3.15 -1.51 -2.00
CA SER A 97 4.37 -0.78 -1.61
C SER A 97 4.22 -0.08 -0.23
N LEU A 98 4.26 1.23 -0.15
CA LEU A 98 3.97 2.01 1.07
C LEU A 98 2.66 1.57 1.74
N GLY A 99 1.61 1.38 0.95
CA GLY A 99 0.31 0.89 1.43
C GLY A 99 0.40 -0.51 2.01
N ALA A 100 1.29 -1.37 1.50
CA ALA A 100 1.49 -2.71 2.05
C ALA A 100 2.28 -2.68 3.38
N LEU A 101 3.25 -1.78 3.52
CA LEU A 101 3.90 -1.51 4.82
C LEU A 101 2.87 -0.98 5.84
N THR A 102 2.02 -0.05 5.41
CA THR A 102 0.93 0.48 6.23
C THR A 102 -0.06 -0.62 6.64
N ALA A 103 -0.45 -1.52 5.72
CA ALA A 103 -1.33 -2.64 5.99
C ALA A 103 -0.71 -3.66 6.97
N THR A 104 0.59 -3.91 6.87
CA THR A 104 1.33 -4.76 7.82
C THR A 104 1.30 -4.13 9.22
N SER A 105 1.62 -2.84 9.33
CA SER A 105 1.54 -2.10 10.60
C SER A 105 0.12 -2.09 11.16
N LEU A 106 -0.91 -1.90 10.32
CA LEU A 106 -2.32 -1.97 10.72
C LEU A 106 -2.67 -3.33 11.31
N ALA A 107 -2.23 -4.43 10.69
CA ALA A 107 -2.51 -5.78 11.19
C ALA A 107 -1.82 -6.06 12.52
N LEU A 108 -0.66 -5.50 12.76
CA LEU A 108 0.08 -5.62 14.04
C LEU A 108 -0.56 -4.80 15.15
N ARG A 109 -0.91 -3.55 14.86
CA ARG A 109 -1.39 -2.58 15.85
C ARG A 109 -2.89 -2.70 16.13
N HIS A 110 -3.66 -3.07 15.12
CA HIS A 110 -5.13 -3.15 15.15
C HIS A 110 -5.64 -4.49 14.57
N PRO A 111 -5.20 -5.66 15.09
CA PRO A 111 -5.47 -6.96 14.49
C PRO A 111 -6.99 -7.27 14.35
N ALA A 112 -7.82 -6.74 15.24
CA ALA A 112 -9.27 -6.93 15.17
C ALA A 112 -9.94 -6.24 13.96
N LYS A 113 -9.23 -5.33 13.27
CA LYS A 113 -9.75 -4.60 12.11
C LYS A 113 -9.44 -5.29 10.78
N VAL A 114 -8.56 -6.28 10.78
CA VAL A 114 -8.08 -6.91 9.55
C VAL A 114 -8.61 -8.33 9.43
N ARG A 115 -9.39 -8.60 8.37
CA ARG A 115 -9.91 -9.92 8.06
C ARG A 115 -8.94 -10.74 7.20
N ARG A 116 -8.43 -10.13 6.14
CA ARG A 116 -7.45 -10.68 5.21
C ARG A 116 -6.50 -9.59 4.75
N LEU A 117 -5.27 -9.96 4.40
CA LEU A 117 -4.25 -9.06 3.86
C LEU A 117 -3.85 -9.45 2.44
N VAL A 118 -3.78 -8.48 1.53
CA VAL A 118 -3.04 -8.59 0.28
C VAL A 118 -1.92 -7.57 0.33
N LEU A 119 -0.68 -8.05 0.30
CA LEU A 119 0.54 -7.24 0.38
C LEU A 119 1.30 -7.35 -0.96
N ALA A 120 1.20 -6.31 -1.78
CA ALA A 120 1.83 -6.26 -3.09
C ALA A 120 3.11 -5.40 -3.04
N GLY A 121 4.24 -5.93 -3.54
CA GLY A 121 5.51 -5.22 -3.58
C GLY A 121 6.02 -4.79 -2.20
N SER A 122 5.93 -5.67 -1.19
CA SER A 122 6.23 -5.35 0.20
C SER A 122 7.42 -6.13 0.74
N ASN A 123 8.14 -5.50 1.64
CA ASN A 123 9.15 -6.12 2.51
C ASN A 123 8.73 -5.97 3.97
N ILE A 124 9.43 -6.66 4.87
CA ILE A 124 9.21 -6.54 6.33
C ILE A 124 10.40 -5.90 7.05
N ARG A 125 11.50 -5.65 6.35
CA ARG A 125 12.69 -4.97 6.86
C ARG A 125 13.58 -4.47 5.72
N PRO A 126 14.47 -3.49 5.97
CA PRO A 126 15.23 -2.80 4.92
C PRO A 126 16.05 -3.72 4.00
N ASP A 127 16.64 -4.78 4.55
CA ASP A 127 17.43 -5.75 3.80
C ASP A 127 16.59 -6.67 2.88
N GLY A 128 15.26 -6.55 2.93
CA GLY A 128 14.35 -7.21 2.00
C GLY A 128 14.38 -6.65 0.59
N TYR A 129 14.90 -5.43 0.40
CA TYR A 129 15.16 -4.87 -0.92
C TYR A 129 16.49 -5.37 -1.51
N HIS A 130 16.60 -5.31 -2.83
CA HIS A 130 17.89 -5.44 -3.49
C HIS A 130 18.80 -4.27 -3.06
N PRO A 131 20.08 -4.49 -2.73
CA PRO A 131 20.97 -3.42 -2.25
C PRO A 131 21.09 -2.25 -3.23
N GLU A 132 20.97 -2.50 -4.52
CA GLU A 132 21.07 -1.49 -5.59
C GLU A 132 19.89 -0.50 -5.56
N ILE A 133 18.74 -0.90 -5.01
CA ILE A 133 17.56 -0.03 -4.88
C ILE A 133 17.78 1.08 -3.86
N THR A 134 18.54 0.79 -2.81
CA THR A 134 18.87 1.75 -1.74
C THR A 134 20.25 2.37 -1.88
N ALA A 135 20.98 2.00 -2.94
CA ALA A 135 22.31 2.56 -3.22
C ALA A 135 22.24 4.06 -3.60
N PRO A 136 23.22 4.86 -3.21
CA PRO A 136 23.24 6.30 -3.53
C PRO A 136 23.22 6.61 -5.04
N GLU A 137 23.80 5.73 -5.83
CA GLU A 137 23.93 5.89 -7.28
C GLU A 137 22.59 5.74 -8.02
N GLN A 138 21.65 4.99 -7.45
CA GLN A 138 20.30 4.73 -8.00
C GLN A 138 20.29 4.42 -9.51
N ASP A 139 21.25 3.62 -9.96
CA ASP A 139 21.38 3.16 -11.35
C ASP A 139 21.01 1.68 -11.46
N ASP A 140 19.73 1.37 -11.30
CA ASP A 140 19.21 0.01 -11.40
C ASP A 140 17.96 -0.01 -12.30
N PRO A 141 17.86 -0.94 -13.26
CA PRO A 141 16.72 -1.02 -14.19
C PRO A 141 15.38 -1.35 -13.53
N ARG A 142 15.37 -1.73 -12.26
CA ARG A 142 14.15 -1.94 -11.47
C ARG A 142 13.55 -0.62 -10.99
N LEU A 143 14.37 0.43 -10.84
CA LEU A 143 13.92 1.76 -10.42
C LEU A 143 13.00 2.40 -11.48
N PRO A 144 12.13 3.34 -11.08
CA PRO A 144 11.32 4.08 -12.03
C PRO A 144 12.22 4.89 -12.98
N ASN A 145 11.87 4.87 -14.26
CA ASN A 145 12.54 5.69 -15.25
C ASN A 145 12.02 7.16 -15.20
N GLU A 146 12.64 8.04 -15.99
CA GLU A 146 12.29 9.46 -16.02
C GLU A 146 10.81 9.69 -16.44
N GLU A 147 10.27 8.88 -17.35
CA GLU A 147 8.89 9.00 -17.82
C GLU A 147 7.90 8.59 -16.70
N GLU A 148 8.16 7.49 -16.00
CA GLU A 148 7.36 7.04 -14.85
C GLU A 148 7.39 8.08 -13.72
N PHE A 149 8.57 8.64 -13.43
CA PHE A 149 8.71 9.68 -12.40
C PHE A 149 7.96 10.97 -12.78
N ALA A 150 8.08 11.40 -14.04
CA ALA A 150 7.35 12.58 -14.54
C ALA A 150 5.83 12.36 -14.51
N ALA A 151 5.35 11.14 -14.79
CA ALA A 151 3.93 10.81 -14.67
C ALA A 151 3.44 10.89 -13.21
N TRP A 152 4.23 10.42 -12.23
CA TRP A 152 3.89 10.54 -10.81
C TRP A 152 3.87 11.99 -10.33
N GLN A 153 4.84 12.79 -10.78
CA GLN A 153 4.83 14.23 -10.50
C GLN A 153 3.57 14.91 -11.05
N ALA A 154 3.22 14.61 -12.30
CA ALA A 154 2.02 15.16 -12.93
C ALA A 154 0.72 14.73 -12.21
N ASP A 155 0.66 13.47 -11.75
CA ASP A 155 -0.46 12.97 -10.94
C ASP A 155 -0.56 13.71 -9.60
N TYR A 156 0.55 13.90 -8.90
CA TYR A 156 0.61 14.70 -7.69
C TYR A 156 0.13 16.14 -7.94
N GLU A 157 0.68 16.81 -8.95
CA GLU A 157 0.34 18.20 -9.29
C GLU A 157 -1.14 18.40 -9.68
N ALA A 158 -1.78 17.35 -10.21
CA ALA A 158 -3.18 17.37 -10.60
C ALA A 158 -4.15 17.31 -9.40
N PHE A 159 -3.78 16.64 -8.32
CA PHE A 159 -4.69 16.33 -7.22
C PHE A 159 -4.29 16.92 -5.87
N ALA A 160 -2.99 17.20 -5.65
CA ALA A 160 -2.54 17.76 -4.38
C ALA A 160 -3.14 19.16 -4.13
N PRO A 161 -3.58 19.46 -2.90
CA PRO A 161 -4.11 20.78 -2.55
C PRO A 161 -3.13 21.93 -2.82
N ASN A 162 -1.82 21.63 -2.80
CA ASN A 162 -0.77 22.56 -3.22
C ASN A 162 0.24 21.82 -4.12
N SER A 163 0.12 22.02 -5.42
CA SER A 163 0.97 21.37 -6.43
C SER A 163 2.47 21.73 -6.33
N ALA A 164 2.81 22.85 -5.70
CA ALA A 164 4.20 23.28 -5.51
C ALA A 164 4.95 22.46 -4.44
N ASP A 165 4.25 21.64 -3.65
CA ASP A 165 4.84 20.91 -2.52
C ASP A 165 5.44 19.55 -2.90
N PHE A 166 5.48 19.17 -4.19
CA PHE A 166 5.97 17.85 -4.62
C PHE A 166 7.39 17.54 -4.12
N LEU A 167 8.36 18.43 -4.35
CA LEU A 167 9.73 18.19 -3.88
C LEU A 167 9.85 18.22 -2.34
N PRO A 168 9.27 19.21 -1.62
CA PRO A 168 9.19 19.16 -0.16
C PRO A 168 8.52 17.89 0.38
N PHE A 169 7.48 17.40 -0.28
CA PHE A 169 6.83 16.15 0.07
C PHE A 169 7.77 14.95 -0.09
N LEU A 170 8.51 14.84 -1.20
CA LEU A 170 9.49 13.78 -1.40
C LEU A 170 10.56 13.77 -0.30
N GLU A 171 11.10 14.93 0.06
CA GLU A 171 12.09 15.07 1.14
C GLU A 171 11.53 14.58 2.48
N ARG A 172 10.25 14.83 2.76
CA ARG A 172 9.59 14.38 3.98
C ARG A 172 9.21 12.89 3.96
N MET A 173 8.93 12.33 2.77
CA MET A 173 8.62 10.91 2.60
C MET A 173 9.86 10.02 2.65
N GLN A 174 11.02 10.54 2.26
CA GLN A 174 12.26 9.78 2.23
C GLN A 174 12.54 9.03 3.54
N PRO A 175 12.55 9.66 4.74
CA PRO A 175 12.80 8.96 5.99
C PRO A 175 11.70 7.95 6.35
N VAL A 176 10.45 8.16 5.92
CA VAL A 176 9.35 7.22 6.21
C VAL A 176 9.61 5.83 5.64
N VAL A 177 10.26 5.77 4.48
CA VAL A 177 10.56 4.51 3.79
C VAL A 177 11.98 4.02 4.10
N HIS A 178 12.97 4.92 4.13
CA HIS A 178 14.38 4.54 4.31
C HIS A 178 14.76 4.25 5.76
N ASP A 179 14.15 4.95 6.72
CA ASP A 179 14.46 4.76 8.14
C ASP A 179 13.55 3.73 8.83
N LEU A 180 12.74 3.01 8.05
CA LEU A 180 11.91 1.94 8.58
C LEU A 180 12.80 0.85 9.19
N ALA A 181 12.72 0.68 10.52
CA ALA A 181 13.46 -0.36 11.22
C ALA A 181 13.02 -1.78 10.81
N GLY A 182 11.80 -1.90 10.29
CA GLY A 182 11.17 -3.17 9.98
C GLY A 182 10.58 -3.85 11.21
N TRP A 183 10.10 -5.05 11.01
CA TRP A 183 9.47 -5.88 12.04
C TRP A 183 10.28 -7.14 12.31
N THR A 184 10.25 -7.60 13.55
CA THR A 184 10.85 -8.86 13.96
C THR A 184 10.06 -10.06 13.43
N ALA A 185 10.71 -11.21 13.35
CA ALA A 185 10.05 -12.45 12.95
C ALA A 185 8.86 -12.81 13.88
N ASP A 186 8.96 -12.51 15.18
CA ASP A 186 7.88 -12.81 16.12
C ASP A 186 6.67 -11.86 15.96
N GLU A 187 6.91 -10.58 15.63
CA GLU A 187 5.84 -9.67 15.26
C GLU A 187 5.10 -10.16 14.03
N ILE A 188 5.81 -10.53 12.96
CA ILE A 188 5.16 -11.07 11.75
C ILE A 188 4.39 -12.36 12.04
N ARG A 189 4.93 -13.27 12.84
CA ARG A 189 4.22 -14.49 13.27
C ARG A 189 2.96 -14.21 14.11
N SER A 190 2.86 -13.04 14.71
CA SER A 190 1.65 -12.65 15.47
C SER A 190 0.48 -12.22 14.59
N ILE A 191 0.70 -11.94 13.31
CA ILE A 191 -0.37 -11.56 12.37
C ILE A 191 -1.20 -12.79 12.03
N SER A 192 -2.42 -12.83 12.57
CA SER A 192 -3.34 -13.96 12.38
C SER A 192 -4.19 -13.88 11.11
N ALA A 193 -4.23 -12.71 10.46
CA ALA A 193 -4.99 -12.52 9.23
C ALA A 193 -4.38 -13.35 8.09
N PRO A 194 -5.17 -14.15 7.36
CA PRO A 194 -4.72 -14.79 6.14
C PRO A 194 -4.09 -13.76 5.20
N THR A 195 -2.91 -14.06 4.66
CA THR A 195 -2.11 -13.11 3.90
C THR A 195 -1.79 -13.66 2.51
N LEU A 196 -1.93 -12.82 1.49
CA LEU A 196 -1.44 -13.07 0.14
C LEU A 196 -0.32 -12.07 -0.18
N LEU A 197 0.90 -12.58 -0.36
CA LEU A 197 2.03 -11.81 -0.86
C LEU A 197 2.03 -11.83 -2.39
N VAL A 198 2.22 -10.67 -3.02
CA VAL A 198 2.36 -10.53 -4.48
C VAL A 198 3.62 -9.75 -4.77
N VAL A 199 4.54 -10.30 -5.54
CA VAL A 199 5.79 -9.64 -5.94
C VAL A 199 6.06 -9.87 -7.42
N GLY A 200 6.77 -8.96 -8.08
CA GLY A 200 7.34 -9.19 -9.40
C GLY A 200 8.67 -9.95 -9.32
N ASP A 201 9.03 -10.71 -10.35
CA ASP A 201 10.35 -11.35 -10.42
C ASP A 201 11.50 -10.37 -10.69
N ARG A 202 11.15 -9.10 -10.98
CA ARG A 202 12.05 -7.96 -11.15
C ARG A 202 11.68 -6.80 -10.21
N ASP A 203 11.10 -7.12 -9.06
CA ASP A 203 10.67 -6.17 -8.05
C ASP A 203 11.88 -5.56 -7.30
N PHE A 204 11.64 -4.52 -6.53
CA PHE A 204 12.58 -4.03 -5.51
C PHE A 204 12.84 -5.08 -4.44
N VAL A 205 11.80 -5.85 -4.12
CA VAL A 205 11.82 -6.90 -3.11
C VAL A 205 12.53 -8.13 -3.65
N ARG A 206 13.50 -8.62 -2.91
CA ARG A 206 14.21 -9.86 -3.24
C ARG A 206 13.29 -11.06 -3.10
N LEU A 207 13.36 -12.00 -4.04
CA LEU A 207 12.52 -13.20 -4.01
C LEU A 207 12.82 -14.11 -2.82
N ASP A 208 14.07 -14.17 -2.37
CA ASP A 208 14.44 -14.93 -1.16
C ASP A 208 13.83 -14.29 0.10
N HIS A 209 13.71 -12.96 0.15
CA HIS A 209 12.99 -12.28 1.22
C HIS A 209 11.47 -12.53 1.15
N ALA A 210 10.89 -12.54 -0.04
CA ALA A 210 9.48 -12.90 -0.20
C ALA A 210 9.21 -14.36 0.23
N ALA A 211 10.14 -15.28 -0.03
CA ALA A 211 10.07 -16.66 0.46
C ALA A 211 10.21 -16.73 2.00
N GLU A 212 11.08 -15.95 2.59
CA GLU A 212 11.17 -15.82 4.05
C GLU A 212 9.86 -15.29 4.65
N MET A 213 9.25 -14.26 4.04
CA MET A 213 7.95 -13.75 4.48
C MET A 213 6.87 -14.83 4.42
N LEU A 214 6.84 -15.66 3.36
CA LEU A 214 5.92 -16.79 3.24
C LEU A 214 6.02 -17.75 4.44
N ASP A 215 7.24 -18.00 4.94
CA ASP A 215 7.48 -18.89 6.08
C ASP A 215 7.17 -18.22 7.44
N LEU A 216 7.17 -16.89 7.51
CA LEU A 216 6.94 -16.14 8.75
C LEU A 216 5.44 -15.90 9.03
N PHE A 217 4.65 -15.54 8.01
CA PHE A 217 3.21 -15.35 8.21
C PHE A 217 2.51 -16.69 8.44
N PRO A 218 1.67 -16.83 9.49
CA PRO A 218 1.08 -18.14 9.86
C PRO A 218 0.16 -18.76 8.80
N ASP A 219 -0.61 -17.96 8.08
CA ASP A 219 -1.46 -18.38 6.95
C ASP A 219 -1.12 -17.50 5.75
N CYS A 220 -0.18 -17.95 4.95
CA CYS A 220 0.39 -17.18 3.86
C CYS A 220 0.36 -17.89 2.52
N ARG A 221 0.19 -17.13 1.47
CA ARG A 221 0.36 -17.55 0.07
C ARG A 221 1.28 -16.56 -0.63
N LEU A 222 2.09 -17.04 -1.55
CA LEU A 222 2.99 -16.22 -2.35
C LEU A 222 2.66 -16.36 -3.84
N ALA A 223 2.48 -15.24 -4.50
CA ALA A 223 2.38 -15.14 -5.95
C ALA A 223 3.56 -14.33 -6.49
N VAL A 224 4.26 -14.88 -7.47
CA VAL A 224 5.34 -14.20 -8.18
C VAL A 224 4.89 -13.91 -9.61
N LEU A 225 4.88 -12.64 -10.00
CA LEU A 225 4.48 -12.19 -11.33
C LEU A 225 5.70 -12.20 -12.27
N PRO A 226 5.66 -12.95 -13.39
CA PRO A 226 6.80 -13.05 -14.29
C PRO A 226 7.02 -11.75 -15.08
N ALA A 227 8.28 -11.42 -15.35
CA ALA A 227 8.73 -10.25 -16.11
C ALA A 227 8.10 -8.93 -15.62
N THR A 228 7.99 -8.76 -14.28
CA THR A 228 7.26 -7.64 -13.67
C THR A 228 8.16 -6.89 -12.69
N ARG A 229 8.35 -5.59 -12.94
CA ARG A 229 9.03 -4.67 -12.03
C ARG A 229 8.06 -4.19 -10.94
N HIS A 230 8.61 -3.53 -9.91
CA HIS A 230 7.82 -2.95 -8.81
C HIS A 230 6.70 -2.03 -9.31
N THR A 231 7.03 -1.09 -10.17
CA THR A 231 6.10 -0.11 -10.76
C THR A 231 5.01 -0.74 -11.62
N GLU A 232 5.19 -1.98 -12.06
CA GLU A 232 4.30 -2.69 -12.96
C GLU A 232 3.36 -3.68 -12.25
N VAL A 233 3.60 -3.97 -10.94
CA VAL A 233 2.83 -4.98 -10.21
C VAL A 233 1.33 -4.72 -10.31
N MET A 234 0.90 -3.50 -10.03
CA MET A 234 -0.53 -3.14 -10.04
C MET A 234 -1.13 -3.03 -11.45
N GLN A 235 -0.31 -2.90 -12.48
CA GLN A 235 -0.72 -2.88 -13.89
C GLN A 235 -1.03 -4.28 -14.45
N ARG A 236 -0.68 -5.36 -13.73
CA ARG A 236 -0.95 -6.75 -14.12
C ARG A 236 -2.39 -7.19 -13.79
N ALA A 237 -3.38 -6.37 -14.16
CA ALA A 237 -4.78 -6.49 -13.75
C ALA A 237 -5.38 -7.89 -13.95
N ASP A 238 -5.18 -8.52 -15.11
CA ASP A 238 -5.70 -9.86 -15.40
C ASP A 238 -5.08 -10.94 -14.51
N GLN A 239 -3.77 -10.86 -14.28
CA GLN A 239 -3.06 -11.80 -13.40
C GLN A 239 -3.48 -11.60 -11.94
N LEU A 240 -3.58 -10.35 -11.49
CA LEU A 240 -4.04 -10.00 -10.15
C LEU A 240 -5.48 -10.46 -9.93
N ARG A 241 -6.37 -10.33 -10.91
CA ARG A 241 -7.74 -10.82 -10.81
C ARG A 241 -7.81 -12.32 -10.52
N VAL A 242 -6.99 -13.11 -11.20
CA VAL A 242 -6.96 -14.58 -11.02
C VAL A 242 -6.36 -14.98 -9.67
N LEU A 243 -5.40 -14.22 -9.15
CA LEU A 243 -4.71 -14.51 -7.90
C LEU A 243 -5.44 -13.97 -6.67
N VAL A 244 -5.82 -12.69 -6.73
CA VAL A 244 -6.41 -11.95 -5.59
C VAL A 244 -7.92 -12.21 -5.48
N GLY A 245 -8.65 -12.29 -6.58
CA GLY A 245 -10.09 -12.50 -6.58
C GLY A 245 -10.53 -13.70 -5.74
N PRO A 246 -10.02 -14.92 -5.99
CA PRO A 246 -10.34 -16.10 -5.19
C PRO A 246 -9.87 -16.03 -3.74
N PHE A 247 -8.81 -15.29 -3.45
CA PHE A 247 -8.32 -15.11 -2.08
C PHE A 247 -9.25 -14.23 -1.25
N LEU A 248 -9.85 -13.23 -1.88
CA LEU A 248 -10.77 -12.29 -1.23
C LEU A 248 -12.24 -12.79 -1.17
N SER A 249 -12.55 -13.91 -1.82
CA SER A 249 -13.92 -14.47 -1.88
C SER A 249 -14.38 -15.13 -0.60
#